data_be2c091d70e51f74640ef5795f6a97da
#
_entry.id   be2c091d70e51f74640ef5795f6a97da
#
_cell.length_a   1.000
_cell.length_b   1.000
_cell.length_c   1.000
_cell.angle_alpha   90.00
_cell.angle_beta   90.00
_cell.angle_gamma   90.00
#
_symmetry.space_group_name_H-M   'P 1'
#
loop_
_entity.id
_entity.type
_entity.pdbx_description
1 polymer ?
#
loop_
_entity_poly.entity_id
_entity_poly.type
_entity_poly.pdbx_seq_one_letter_code
_entity_poly.pdbx_strand_id
1 'polypeptide(L)'
;MLRLHHPWATRYMISICSNGLLYFNPKVQNYLNKHKHHLSFSITIDGNKQLHDSCRVRPDGSGSYDIAMAGVQDWIAKGGYMGSKITIAPSNVMYTFDAVQSIIENGYDDININCVYEEGWTKEHATILYNQLKQLTDYMIDNNLCDTHRVAMFEETFFHEKSPDDN
;
A
#
# COMPACT_ATOMS: atom_id res chain seq x y z
N MET A 1 -16.22 -10.50 -18.68
CA MET A 1 -17.67 -10.55 -18.45
C MET A 1 -18.26 -9.17 -18.12
N LEU A 2 -17.85 -8.48 -17.05
CA LEU A 2 -18.44 -7.19 -16.64
C LEU A 2 -18.58 -6.18 -17.79
N ARG A 3 -17.53 -5.97 -18.59
CA ARG A 3 -17.51 -5.02 -19.71
C ARG A 3 -18.37 -5.43 -20.92
N LEU A 4 -18.63 -6.71 -21.10
CA LEU A 4 -19.50 -7.19 -22.17
C LEU A 4 -20.98 -6.92 -21.88
N HIS A 5 -21.37 -6.98 -20.61
CA HIS A 5 -22.76 -6.78 -20.18
C HIS A 5 -23.04 -5.35 -19.69
N HIS A 6 -21.99 -4.57 -19.41
CA HIS A 6 -22.08 -3.23 -18.88
C HIS A 6 -21.13 -2.29 -19.62
N PRO A 7 -21.53 -1.69 -20.76
CA PRO A 7 -20.68 -0.80 -21.55
C PRO A 7 -20.10 0.37 -20.77
N TRP A 8 -20.79 0.87 -19.73
CA TRP A 8 -20.29 1.93 -18.86
C TRP A 8 -19.00 1.52 -18.12
N ALA A 9 -18.82 0.23 -17.83
CA ALA A 9 -17.64 -0.27 -17.12
C ALA A 9 -16.33 -0.09 -17.92
N THR A 10 -16.42 0.19 -19.22
CA THR A 10 -15.25 0.51 -20.05
C THR A 10 -14.62 1.85 -19.73
N ARG A 11 -15.36 2.76 -19.06
CA ARG A 11 -14.92 4.10 -18.70
C ARG A 11 -14.21 4.16 -17.35
N TYR A 12 -14.20 3.07 -16.58
CA TYR A 12 -13.64 3.03 -15.24
C TYR A 12 -12.40 2.14 -15.17
N MET A 13 -11.46 2.56 -14.34
CA MET A 13 -10.36 1.69 -13.90
C MET A 13 -10.90 0.65 -12.91
N ILE A 14 -10.43 -0.57 -13.01
CA ILE A 14 -10.71 -1.63 -12.05
C ILE A 14 -9.53 -1.72 -11.11
N SER A 15 -9.74 -1.46 -9.83
CA SER A 15 -8.70 -1.63 -8.82
C SER A 15 -8.65 -3.08 -8.34
N ILE A 16 -7.45 -3.65 -8.32
CA ILE A 16 -7.17 -4.99 -7.82
C ILE A 16 -6.00 -4.89 -6.85
N CYS A 17 -6.26 -5.21 -5.58
CA CYS A 17 -5.23 -5.38 -4.57
C CYS A 17 -5.00 -6.88 -4.32
N SER A 18 -3.76 -7.32 -4.29
CA SER A 18 -3.37 -8.72 -4.19
C SER A 18 -2.28 -8.93 -3.14
N ASN A 19 -2.19 -10.14 -2.59
CA ASN A 19 -1.04 -10.56 -1.77
C ASN A 19 0.19 -10.95 -2.61
N GLY A 20 0.11 -10.93 -3.93
CA GLY A 20 1.21 -11.21 -4.85
C GLY A 20 1.60 -12.68 -5.02
N LEU A 21 1.11 -13.61 -4.20
CA LEU A 21 1.56 -15.01 -4.21
C LEU A 21 1.37 -15.73 -5.55
N LEU A 22 0.35 -15.35 -6.29
CA LEU A 22 0.05 -15.92 -7.62
C LEU A 22 0.46 -15.00 -8.77
N TYR A 23 1.22 -13.94 -8.49
CA TYR A 23 1.59 -12.96 -9.52
C TYR A 23 2.23 -13.60 -10.75
N PHE A 24 3.18 -14.53 -10.56
CA PHE A 24 3.87 -15.22 -11.64
C PHE A 24 3.09 -16.37 -12.28
N ASN A 25 1.85 -16.63 -11.85
CA ASN A 25 1.01 -17.62 -12.52
C ASN A 25 0.72 -17.15 -13.96
N PRO A 26 0.92 -18.00 -15.00
CA PRO A 26 0.74 -17.61 -16.41
C PRO A 26 -0.64 -17.01 -16.72
N LYS A 27 -1.70 -17.50 -16.08
CA LYS A 27 -3.06 -16.98 -16.27
C LYS A 27 -3.19 -15.56 -15.70
N VAL A 28 -2.57 -15.30 -14.53
CA VAL A 28 -2.55 -13.97 -13.91
C VAL A 28 -1.75 -13.01 -14.77
N GLN A 29 -0.54 -13.37 -15.18
CA GLN A 29 0.31 -12.56 -16.06
C GLN A 29 -0.39 -12.21 -17.37
N ASN A 30 -1.01 -13.18 -18.02
CA ASN A 30 -1.75 -12.95 -19.26
C ASN A 30 -2.93 -11.97 -19.05
N TYR A 31 -3.65 -12.11 -17.92
CA TYR A 31 -4.74 -11.21 -17.59
C TYR A 31 -4.25 -9.79 -17.34
N LEU A 32 -3.21 -9.61 -16.50
CA LEU A 32 -2.63 -8.31 -16.18
C LEU A 32 -2.09 -7.62 -17.44
N ASN A 33 -1.32 -8.31 -18.26
CA ASN A 33 -0.77 -7.77 -19.50
C ASN A 33 -1.85 -7.34 -20.50
N LYS A 34 -2.91 -8.13 -20.63
CA LYS A 34 -4.03 -7.84 -21.53
C LYS A 34 -4.84 -6.61 -21.09
N HIS A 35 -4.92 -6.36 -19.78
CA HIS A 35 -5.83 -5.36 -19.23
C HIS A 35 -5.11 -4.19 -18.53
N LYS A 36 -3.78 -4.12 -18.56
CA LYS A 36 -2.98 -3.14 -17.81
C LYS A 36 -3.46 -1.69 -17.95
N HIS A 37 -3.96 -1.29 -19.11
CA HIS A 37 -4.46 0.08 -19.35
C HIS A 37 -5.81 0.39 -18.68
N HIS A 38 -6.43 -0.62 -18.08
CA HIS A 38 -7.72 -0.51 -17.41
C HIS A 38 -7.69 -1.02 -15.97
N LEU A 39 -6.50 -1.34 -15.47
CA LEU A 39 -6.30 -1.86 -14.12
C LEU A 39 -5.44 -0.90 -13.31
N SER A 40 -5.88 -0.61 -12.11
CA SER A 40 -5.03 -0.16 -11.02
C SER A 40 -4.69 -1.42 -10.22
N PHE A 41 -3.51 -1.98 -10.46
CA PHE A 41 -3.09 -3.22 -9.79
C PHE A 41 -2.06 -2.90 -8.73
N SER A 42 -2.21 -3.47 -7.56
CA SER A 42 -1.26 -3.35 -6.46
C SER A 42 -1.01 -4.69 -5.77
N ILE A 43 0.21 -4.84 -5.25
CA ILE A 43 0.58 -5.94 -4.37
C ILE A 43 0.82 -5.34 -2.98
N THR A 44 0.16 -5.91 -1.97
CA THR A 44 0.28 -5.42 -0.60
C THR A 44 1.64 -5.80 -0.01
N ILE A 45 2.37 -4.79 0.45
CA ILE A 45 3.59 -4.93 1.24
C ILE A 45 3.41 -4.10 2.52
N ASP A 46 3.61 -4.68 3.69
CA ASP A 46 3.40 -4.03 4.99
C ASP A 46 4.72 -3.51 5.61
N GLY A 47 5.65 -3.06 4.80
CA GLY A 47 6.94 -2.54 5.23
C GLY A 47 8.11 -3.46 4.84
N ASN A 48 9.14 -3.51 5.69
CA ASN A 48 10.28 -4.36 5.45
C ASN A 48 9.92 -5.86 5.61
N LYS A 49 10.87 -6.74 5.25
CA LYS A 49 10.64 -8.19 5.27
C LYS A 49 10.19 -8.70 6.64
N GLN A 50 10.80 -8.22 7.72
CA GLN A 50 10.47 -8.69 9.06
C GLN A 50 9.04 -8.31 9.45
N LEU A 51 8.63 -7.07 9.19
CA LEU A 51 7.28 -6.58 9.47
C LEU A 51 6.24 -7.30 8.61
N HIS A 52 6.49 -7.40 7.30
CA HIS A 52 5.59 -8.09 6.39
C HIS A 52 5.39 -9.55 6.77
N ASP A 53 6.47 -10.29 6.96
CA ASP A 53 6.43 -11.72 7.27
C ASP A 53 5.88 -12.03 8.66
N SER A 54 5.89 -11.07 9.60
CA SER A 54 5.24 -11.21 10.91
C SER A 54 3.70 -11.28 10.81
N CYS A 55 3.12 -10.62 9.80
CA CYS A 55 1.67 -10.54 9.60
C CYS A 55 1.17 -11.43 8.47
N ARG A 56 2.02 -11.75 7.47
CA ARG A 56 1.63 -12.45 6.24
C ARG A 56 2.40 -13.74 6.07
N VAL A 57 1.97 -14.71 6.86
CA VAL A 57 2.54 -16.07 6.88
C VAL A 57 1.81 -16.94 5.87
N ARG A 58 2.55 -17.74 5.13
CA ARG A 58 2.01 -18.75 4.21
C ARG A 58 1.54 -19.99 4.99
N PRO A 59 0.70 -20.86 4.39
CA PRO A 59 0.24 -22.08 5.04
C PRO A 59 1.35 -23.02 5.53
N ASP A 60 2.53 -22.95 4.91
CA ASP A 60 3.71 -23.73 5.29
C ASP A 60 4.54 -23.08 6.41
N GLY A 61 4.09 -21.96 6.97
CA GLY A 61 4.77 -21.20 8.02
C GLY A 61 5.87 -20.25 7.51
N SER A 62 6.17 -20.23 6.22
CA SER A 62 7.15 -19.29 5.64
C SER A 62 6.54 -17.89 5.42
N GLY A 63 7.40 -16.86 5.39
CA GLY A 63 6.97 -15.52 5.02
C GLY A 63 6.62 -15.39 3.54
N SER A 64 5.89 -14.34 3.19
CA SER A 64 5.46 -14.09 1.81
C SER A 64 6.19 -12.93 1.13
N TYR A 65 7.03 -12.19 1.86
CA TYR A 65 7.68 -10.97 1.39
C TYR A 65 8.47 -11.15 0.08
N ASP A 66 9.36 -12.13 0.02
CA ASP A 66 10.25 -12.29 -1.14
C ASP A 66 9.48 -12.56 -2.43
N ILE A 67 8.40 -13.36 -2.36
CA ILE A 67 7.55 -13.64 -3.52
C ILE A 67 6.75 -12.40 -3.93
N ALA A 68 6.19 -11.70 -2.95
CA ALA A 68 5.42 -10.50 -3.19
C ALA A 68 6.31 -9.39 -3.78
N MET A 69 7.49 -9.15 -3.22
CA MET A 69 8.45 -8.15 -3.71
C MET A 69 8.99 -8.47 -5.10
N ALA A 70 9.25 -9.73 -5.42
CA ALA A 70 9.61 -10.10 -6.78
C ALA A 70 8.48 -9.73 -7.78
N GLY A 71 7.23 -9.91 -7.39
CA GLY A 71 6.08 -9.48 -8.20
C GLY A 71 5.98 -7.96 -8.35
N VAL A 72 6.26 -7.21 -7.28
CA VAL A 72 6.32 -5.73 -7.28
C VAL A 72 7.38 -5.24 -8.27
N GLN A 73 8.61 -5.74 -8.15
CA GLN A 73 9.72 -5.33 -8.99
C GLN A 73 9.47 -5.64 -10.48
N ASP A 74 8.92 -6.82 -10.79
CA ASP A 74 8.56 -7.17 -12.16
C ASP A 74 7.44 -6.28 -12.72
N TRP A 75 6.44 -5.93 -11.89
CA TRP A 75 5.35 -5.05 -12.31
C TRP A 75 5.83 -3.63 -12.60
N ILE A 76 6.66 -3.07 -11.71
CA ILE A 76 7.28 -1.75 -11.91
C ILE A 76 8.16 -1.76 -13.18
N ALA A 77 8.98 -2.79 -13.37
CA ALA A 77 9.83 -2.93 -14.55
C ALA A 77 9.03 -2.98 -15.87
N LYS A 78 7.77 -3.44 -15.83
CA LYS A 78 6.82 -3.43 -16.97
C LYS A 78 6.08 -2.10 -17.14
N GLY A 79 6.45 -1.06 -16.37
CA GLY A 79 5.79 0.26 -16.39
C GLY A 79 4.42 0.25 -15.69
N GLY A 80 4.21 -0.68 -14.77
CA GLY A 80 3.04 -0.72 -13.91
C GLY A 80 3.18 0.30 -12.78
N TYR A 81 2.10 1.02 -12.49
CA TYR A 81 2.02 1.86 -11.30
C TYR A 81 1.81 1.00 -10.06
N MET A 82 2.47 1.36 -8.96
CA MET A 82 2.38 0.63 -7.71
C MET A 82 2.10 1.57 -6.54
N GLY A 83 0.86 1.58 -6.06
CA GLY A 83 0.52 2.16 -4.77
C GLY A 83 0.63 1.11 -3.66
N SER A 84 1.06 1.50 -2.49
CA SER A 84 1.09 0.64 -1.31
C SER A 84 -0.11 0.87 -0.41
N LYS A 85 -0.41 -0.13 0.40
CA LYS A 85 -1.37 -0.03 1.49
C LYS A 85 -0.79 -0.72 2.72
N ILE A 86 -0.32 0.10 3.67
CA ILE A 86 0.23 -0.37 4.94
C ILE A 86 -0.89 -0.39 5.97
N THR A 87 -0.95 -1.45 6.77
CA THR A 87 -1.90 -1.57 7.87
C THR A 87 -1.18 -1.42 9.21
N ILE A 88 -1.61 -0.45 10.02
CA ILE A 88 -1.05 -0.14 11.33
C ILE A 88 -2.07 -0.50 12.41
N ALA A 89 -1.60 -1.22 13.42
CA ALA A 89 -2.32 -1.60 14.62
C ALA A 89 -1.52 -1.14 15.86
N PRO A 90 -2.12 -1.10 17.05
CA PRO A 90 -1.39 -0.84 18.29
C PRO A 90 -0.13 -1.69 18.48
N SER A 91 -0.16 -2.93 18.03
CA SER A 91 0.95 -3.89 18.13
C SER A 91 2.16 -3.56 17.27
N ASN A 92 2.00 -2.79 16.19
CA ASN A 92 3.06 -2.46 15.24
C ASN A 92 3.25 -0.96 15.00
N VAL A 93 2.51 -0.10 15.67
CA VAL A 93 2.54 1.36 15.48
C VAL A 93 3.94 1.97 15.65
N MET A 94 4.76 1.40 16.49
CA MET A 94 6.15 1.84 16.72
C MET A 94 7.08 1.65 15.52
N TYR A 95 6.68 0.86 14.53
CA TYR A 95 7.46 0.58 13.33
C TYR A 95 6.92 1.30 12.09
N THR A 96 6.02 2.27 12.26
CA THR A 96 5.37 2.98 11.14
C THR A 96 6.39 3.66 10.24
N PHE A 97 7.38 4.35 10.81
CA PHE A 97 8.46 4.99 10.05
C PHE A 97 9.25 3.96 9.23
N ASP A 98 9.76 2.90 9.87
CA ASP A 98 10.56 1.87 9.21
C ASP A 98 9.77 1.19 8.09
N ALA A 99 8.47 0.97 8.30
CA ALA A 99 7.58 0.39 7.30
C ALA A 99 7.47 1.29 6.06
N VAL A 100 7.21 2.58 6.25
CA VAL A 100 7.04 3.54 5.15
C VAL A 100 8.36 3.78 4.44
N GLN A 101 9.45 4.00 5.18
CA GLN A 101 10.78 4.16 4.61
C GLN A 101 11.14 2.98 3.69
N SER A 102 10.96 1.75 4.17
CA SER A 102 11.24 0.55 3.38
C SER A 102 10.40 0.50 2.09
N ILE A 103 9.15 0.93 2.12
CA ILE A 103 8.27 0.99 0.95
C ILE A 103 8.80 2.01 -0.06
N ILE A 104 9.18 3.21 0.38
CA ILE A 104 9.80 4.25 -0.47
C ILE A 104 11.09 3.73 -1.11
N GLU A 105 11.98 3.14 -0.33
CA GLU A 105 13.25 2.57 -0.82
C GLU A 105 13.06 1.43 -1.83
N ASN A 106 11.91 0.76 -1.81
CA ASN A 106 11.53 -0.26 -2.78
C ASN A 106 10.81 0.29 -4.02
N GLY A 107 10.74 1.61 -4.18
CA GLY A 107 10.27 2.27 -5.40
C GLY A 107 8.77 2.57 -5.44
N TYR A 108 8.10 2.59 -4.30
CA TYR A 108 6.73 3.07 -4.23
C TYR A 108 6.71 4.58 -4.02
N ASP A 109 5.86 5.27 -4.76
CA ASP A 109 5.67 6.72 -4.71
C ASP A 109 4.29 7.14 -4.17
N ASP A 110 3.35 6.20 -4.03
CA ASP A 110 2.02 6.42 -3.46
C ASP A 110 1.78 5.51 -2.26
N ILE A 111 1.85 6.07 -1.06
CA ILE A 111 1.80 5.35 0.19
C ILE A 111 0.50 5.66 0.94
N ASN A 112 -0.35 4.65 1.10
CA ASN A 112 -1.56 4.71 1.90
C ASN A 112 -1.35 3.96 3.22
N ILE A 113 -1.62 4.62 4.32
CA ILE A 113 -1.51 4.08 5.66
C ILE A 113 -2.92 3.99 6.26
N ASN A 114 -3.33 2.80 6.69
CA ASN A 114 -4.61 2.58 7.36
C ASN A 114 -4.39 2.09 8.78
N CYS A 115 -5.11 2.67 9.72
CA CYS A 115 -5.18 2.18 11.09
C CYS A 115 -6.29 1.14 11.23
N VAL A 116 -6.04 0.07 11.98
CA VAL A 116 -7.08 -0.90 12.36
C VAL A 116 -7.91 -0.26 13.46
N TYR A 117 -9.20 -0.03 13.20
CA TYR A 117 -10.08 0.67 14.14
C TYR A 117 -10.65 -0.25 15.23
N GLU A 118 -10.70 -1.54 14.98
CA GLU A 118 -11.28 -2.55 15.90
C GLU A 118 -10.37 -2.89 17.07
N GLU A 119 -9.10 -2.52 17.02
CA GLU A 119 -8.14 -2.73 18.09
C GLU A 119 -8.12 -1.54 19.06
N GLY A 120 -7.83 -1.84 20.34
CA GLY A 120 -7.87 -0.85 21.43
C GLY A 120 -6.75 0.18 21.37
N TRP A 121 -6.92 1.25 20.63
CA TRP A 121 -6.01 2.39 20.60
C TRP A 121 -6.05 3.17 21.90
N THR A 122 -4.89 3.53 22.42
CA THR A 122 -4.71 4.37 23.60
C THR A 122 -4.07 5.71 23.21
N LYS A 123 -4.07 6.67 24.16
CA LYS A 123 -3.33 7.93 23.98
C LYS A 123 -1.83 7.71 23.77
N GLU A 124 -1.28 6.67 24.39
CA GLU A 124 0.13 6.31 24.21
C GLU A 124 0.40 5.88 22.75
N HIS A 125 -0.44 5.00 22.18
CA HIS A 125 -0.32 4.60 20.77
C HIS A 125 -0.45 5.80 19.83
N ALA A 126 -1.36 6.75 20.11
CA ALA A 126 -1.48 7.98 19.34
C ALA A 126 -0.21 8.85 19.40
N THR A 127 0.41 8.94 20.60
CA THR A 127 1.67 9.66 20.77
C THR A 127 2.81 8.98 20.00
N ILE A 128 2.89 7.66 20.02
CA ILE A 128 3.87 6.90 19.26
C ILE A 128 3.66 7.17 17.77
N LEU A 129 2.43 7.03 17.25
CA LEU A 129 2.12 7.28 15.84
C LEU A 129 2.53 8.71 15.42
N TYR A 130 2.19 9.71 16.23
CA TYR A 130 2.58 11.11 15.98
C TYR A 130 4.10 11.26 15.82
N ASN A 131 4.88 10.66 16.74
CA ASN A 131 6.34 10.72 16.70
C ASN A 131 6.90 10.00 15.45
N GLN A 132 6.31 8.87 15.06
CA GLN A 132 6.67 8.14 13.84
C GLN A 132 6.38 8.96 12.58
N LEU A 133 5.23 9.63 12.51
CA LEU A 133 4.88 10.51 11.39
C LEU A 133 5.77 11.75 11.33
N LYS A 134 6.16 12.30 12.49
CA LYS A 134 7.12 13.40 12.54
C LYS A 134 8.49 12.98 11.99
N GLN A 135 8.99 11.83 12.41
CA GLN A 135 10.24 11.27 11.89
C GLN A 135 10.17 11.03 10.37
N LEU A 136 9.02 10.56 9.88
CA LEU A 136 8.78 10.38 8.45
C LEU A 136 8.79 11.73 7.70
N THR A 137 8.19 12.78 8.29
CA THR A 137 8.22 14.13 7.70
C THR A 137 9.65 14.64 7.57
N ASP A 138 10.44 14.54 8.64
CA ASP A 138 11.84 14.96 8.63
C ASP A 138 12.63 14.18 7.54
N TYR A 139 12.45 12.86 7.45
CA TYR A 139 13.06 12.02 6.42
C TYR A 139 12.67 12.45 4.99
N MET A 140 11.40 12.75 4.76
CA MET A 140 10.92 13.16 3.42
C MET A 140 11.49 14.53 3.01
N ILE A 141 11.60 15.46 3.95
CA ILE A 141 12.20 16.79 3.71
C ILE A 141 13.69 16.65 3.41
N ASP A 142 14.42 15.94 4.25
CA ASP A 142 15.89 15.78 4.14
C ASP A 142 16.31 15.08 2.84
N ASN A 143 15.44 14.23 2.29
CA ASN A 143 15.70 13.49 1.06
C ASN A 143 14.98 14.09 -0.18
N ASN A 144 14.36 15.27 -0.08
CA ASN A 144 13.63 15.95 -1.16
C ASN A 144 12.53 15.07 -1.79
N LEU A 145 11.80 14.32 -0.97
CA LEU A 145 10.76 13.37 -1.43
C LEU A 145 9.36 13.99 -1.52
N CYS A 146 9.14 15.16 -0.94
CA CYS A 146 7.82 15.78 -0.79
C CYS A 146 7.09 16.02 -2.13
N ASP A 147 7.83 16.31 -3.20
CA ASP A 147 7.25 16.57 -4.53
C ASP A 147 7.07 15.31 -5.38
N THR A 148 7.69 14.20 -4.97
CA THR A 148 7.73 12.95 -5.77
C THR A 148 7.02 11.78 -5.12
N HIS A 149 6.78 11.85 -3.82
CA HIS A 149 6.15 10.78 -3.04
C HIS A 149 4.92 11.32 -2.31
N ARG A 150 3.82 10.58 -2.46
CA ARG A 150 2.57 10.88 -1.78
C ARG A 150 2.42 9.98 -0.56
N VAL A 151 2.27 10.56 0.61
CA VAL A 151 1.84 9.87 1.82
C VAL A 151 0.45 10.38 2.19
N ALA A 152 -0.56 9.53 2.07
CA ALA A 152 -1.96 9.94 2.19
C ALA A 152 -2.29 10.60 3.54
N MET A 153 -1.63 10.20 4.63
CA MET A 153 -1.81 10.83 5.95
C MET A 153 -1.32 12.28 6.03
N PHE A 154 -0.52 12.76 5.07
CA PHE A 154 -0.04 14.14 5.03
C PHE A 154 -0.88 15.04 4.12
N GLU A 155 -1.90 14.49 3.47
CA GLU A 155 -2.78 15.28 2.63
C GLU A 155 -3.79 16.07 3.46
N GLU A 156 -4.00 17.32 3.08
CA GLU A 156 -4.96 18.21 3.71
C GLU A 156 -6.38 17.60 3.76
N THR A 157 -6.79 16.92 2.70
CA THR A 157 -8.09 16.24 2.60
C THR A 157 -8.30 15.12 3.61
N PHE A 158 -7.23 14.56 4.17
CA PHE A 158 -7.33 13.50 5.18
C PHE A 158 -7.90 14.01 6.52
N PHE A 159 -7.70 15.28 6.83
CA PHE A 159 -8.11 15.91 8.09
C PHE A 159 -9.37 16.78 7.98
N HIS A 160 -9.99 16.85 6.81
CA HIS A 160 -11.26 17.55 6.69
C HIS A 160 -12.36 16.76 7.42
N GLU A 161 -12.98 17.42 8.40
CA GLU A 161 -14.27 16.95 8.92
C GLU A 161 -15.25 16.90 7.75
N LYS A 162 -15.87 15.75 7.53
CA LYS A 162 -16.95 15.65 6.54
C LYS A 162 -18.02 16.66 6.88
N SER A 163 -18.31 17.56 5.96
CA SER A 163 -19.48 18.41 6.05
C SER A 163 -20.73 17.52 6.08
N PRO A 164 -21.81 17.89 6.81
CA PRO A 164 -23.07 17.17 6.75
C PRO A 164 -23.63 16.97 5.33
N ASP A 165 -23.16 17.77 4.37
CA ASP A 165 -23.56 17.74 2.96
C ASP A 165 -22.65 16.83 2.08
N ASP A 166 -21.61 16.22 2.64
CA ASP A 166 -20.68 15.30 1.94
C ASP A 166 -21.21 13.85 1.94
N ASN A 167 -22.42 13.63 1.46
CA ASN A 167 -23.01 12.30 1.27
C ASN A 167 -22.90 11.81 -0.17
#